data_50c0e7844804436fb086c83927a13047
#
_entry.id   50c0e7844804436fb086c83927a13047
#
_cell.length_a   1.000
_cell.length_b   1.000
_cell.length_c   1.000
_cell.angle_alpha   90.00
_cell.angle_beta   90.00
_cell.angle_gamma   90.00
#
_symmetry.space_group_name_H-M   'P 1'
#
loop_
_entity.id
_entity.type
_entity.pdbx_description
1 polymer ?
#
loop_
_entity_poly.entity_id
_entity_poly.type
_entity_poly.pdbx_seq_one_letter_code
_entity_poly.pdbx_strand_id
1 'polypeptide(L)'
;MEIASIVPSLFLWRLEEEAPQLLALCHEAGITVEDLETSSIKRQREKAAERLLLCHAMGRPVTLVHTEQGAPAIEGSDVNISISHTPHLVVLAIDPKAIIGIDAEQADRTQVLKVRDKFLNAMEKQFITPDDLAAHVIAWTAKEAIIKAERNSALDWTNGITLDPFSLDGLEQGTINFTARCAAARYGLTTHLAEGHYITLAFLADRPGQ
;
A
#
# COMPACT_ATOMS: atom_id res chain seq x y z
N MET A 1 -4.18 -30.23 -11.39
CA MET A 1 -3.89 -28.87 -11.85
C MET A 1 -4.52 -27.95 -10.79
N GLU A 2 -3.73 -27.59 -9.77
CA GLU A 2 -4.19 -26.65 -8.74
C GLU A 2 -4.29 -25.26 -9.38
N ILE A 3 -5.51 -24.71 -9.37
CA ILE A 3 -5.72 -23.30 -9.67
C ILE A 3 -5.19 -22.57 -8.46
N ALA A 4 -3.95 -22.08 -8.52
CA ALA A 4 -3.42 -21.19 -7.51
C ALA A 4 -4.37 -19.99 -7.42
N SER A 5 -4.94 -19.78 -6.24
CA SER A 5 -5.73 -18.61 -5.90
C SER A 5 -4.89 -17.37 -6.20
N ILE A 6 -5.31 -16.57 -7.18
CA ILE A 6 -4.63 -15.31 -7.54
C ILE A 6 -5.11 -14.26 -6.54
N VAL A 7 -4.64 -14.38 -5.32
CA VAL A 7 -4.78 -13.33 -4.32
C VAL A 7 -3.36 -12.87 -3.98
N PRO A 8 -3.05 -11.58 -4.12
CA PRO A 8 -1.77 -11.04 -3.69
C PRO A 8 -1.47 -11.42 -2.26
N SER A 9 -0.24 -11.84 -1.97
CA SER A 9 0.17 -12.10 -0.59
C SER A 9 0.39 -10.77 0.12
N LEU A 10 -0.28 -10.60 1.25
CA LEU A 10 -0.17 -9.42 2.11
C LEU A 10 0.60 -9.79 3.37
N PHE A 11 1.64 -9.01 3.66
CA PHE A 11 2.44 -9.10 4.87
C PHE A 11 2.35 -7.79 5.62
N LEU A 12 2.29 -7.87 6.94
CA LEU A 12 2.30 -6.70 7.81
C LEU A 12 3.21 -6.96 9.02
N TRP A 13 3.86 -5.89 9.47
CA TRP A 13 4.70 -5.90 10.65
C TRP A 13 4.40 -4.67 11.50
N ARG A 14 3.93 -4.92 12.72
CA ARG A 14 3.79 -3.88 13.73
C ARG A 14 5.18 -3.45 14.17
N LEU A 15 5.52 -2.21 13.88
CA LEU A 15 6.87 -1.68 14.05
C LEU A 15 7.02 -1.10 15.45
N GLU A 16 7.64 -1.86 16.34
CA GLU A 16 7.95 -1.45 17.72
C GLU A 16 9.45 -1.22 17.92
N GLU A 17 10.29 -1.79 17.08
CA GLU A 17 11.74 -1.75 17.17
C GLU A 17 12.29 -0.39 16.79
N GLU A 18 13.40 -0.01 17.40
CA GLU A 18 14.18 1.17 17.06
C GLU A 18 15.19 0.87 15.94
N ALA A 19 15.67 1.92 15.24
CA ALA A 19 16.56 1.77 14.10
C ALA A 19 17.80 0.89 14.36
N PRO A 20 18.54 1.02 15.50
CA PRO A 20 19.70 0.15 15.76
C PRO A 20 19.35 -1.34 15.84
N GLN A 21 18.19 -1.67 16.40
CA GLN A 21 17.72 -3.06 16.49
C GLN A 21 17.42 -3.63 15.11
N LEU A 22 16.71 -2.86 14.26
CA LEU A 22 16.38 -3.26 12.89
C LEU A 22 17.64 -3.41 12.03
N LEU A 23 18.62 -2.51 12.17
CA LEU A 23 19.89 -2.63 11.46
C LEU A 23 20.66 -3.89 11.88
N ALA A 24 20.68 -4.22 13.18
CA ALA A 24 21.28 -5.46 13.68
C ALA A 24 20.60 -6.69 13.08
N LEU A 25 19.26 -6.73 13.04
CA LEU A 25 18.50 -7.80 12.39
C LEU A 25 18.78 -7.91 10.89
N CYS A 26 18.97 -6.78 10.20
CA CYS A 26 19.39 -6.78 8.80
C CYS A 26 20.75 -7.44 8.62
N HIS A 27 21.75 -7.10 9.45
CA HIS A 27 23.07 -7.72 9.42
C HIS A 27 23.01 -9.22 9.67
N GLU A 28 22.26 -9.66 10.68
CA GLU A 28 22.04 -11.08 10.99
C GLU A 28 21.39 -11.84 9.83
N ALA A 29 20.46 -11.19 9.12
CA ALA A 29 19.79 -11.75 7.95
C ALA A 29 20.62 -11.65 6.66
N GLY A 30 21.81 -11.04 6.67
CA GLY A 30 22.64 -10.84 5.49
C GLY A 30 22.08 -9.81 4.51
N ILE A 31 21.31 -8.86 5.01
CA ILE A 31 20.71 -7.76 4.23
C ILE A 31 21.65 -6.56 4.23
N THR A 32 21.94 -6.03 3.05
CA THR A 32 22.77 -4.84 2.85
C THR A 32 22.09 -3.58 3.41
N VAL A 33 22.79 -2.81 4.23
CA VAL A 33 22.27 -1.60 4.90
C VAL A 33 23.21 -0.38 4.86
N GLU A 34 24.36 -0.48 4.19
CA GLU A 34 25.42 0.55 4.15
C GLU A 34 24.88 1.90 3.61
N ASP A 35 23.93 1.85 2.70
CA ASP A 35 23.24 3.04 2.15
C ASP A 35 22.31 3.71 3.18
N LEU A 36 21.96 3.03 4.27
CA LEU A 36 21.09 3.56 5.32
C LEU A 36 21.87 4.31 6.40
N GLU A 37 23.14 4.01 6.61
CA GLU A 37 23.95 4.57 7.70
C GLU A 37 24.04 6.10 7.66
N THR A 38 23.98 6.70 6.47
CA THR A 38 24.00 8.16 6.26
C THR A 38 22.63 8.81 6.33
N SER A 39 21.57 8.02 6.51
CA SER A 39 20.18 8.49 6.54
C SER A 39 19.78 8.98 7.95
N SER A 40 18.69 9.75 8.04
CA SER A 40 18.09 10.06 9.33
C SER A 40 17.60 8.80 10.05
N ILE A 41 17.62 8.81 11.39
CA ILE A 41 17.17 7.66 12.23
C ILE A 41 15.78 7.16 11.81
N LYS A 42 14.86 8.09 11.55
CA LYS A 42 13.52 7.75 11.06
C LYS A 42 13.60 6.94 9.74
N ARG A 43 14.41 7.41 8.79
CA ARG A 43 14.55 6.77 7.48
C ARG A 43 15.28 5.43 7.59
N GLN A 44 16.27 5.30 8.45
CA GLN A 44 16.92 4.01 8.75
C GLN A 44 15.90 3.00 9.26
N ARG A 45 15.06 3.39 10.21
CA ARG A 45 14.02 2.55 10.80
C ARG A 45 13.03 2.04 9.74
N GLU A 46 12.47 2.96 8.94
CA GLU A 46 11.52 2.62 7.88
C GLU A 46 12.14 1.66 6.84
N LYS A 47 13.31 2.01 6.32
CA LYS A 47 13.97 1.24 5.27
C LYS A 47 14.51 -0.12 5.73
N ALA A 48 15.01 -0.22 6.96
CA ALA A 48 15.42 -1.49 7.52
C ALA A 48 14.23 -2.43 7.70
N ALA A 49 13.10 -1.93 8.21
CA ALA A 49 11.89 -2.71 8.35
C ALA A 49 11.31 -3.17 6.99
N GLU A 50 11.29 -2.32 5.97
CA GLU A 50 10.89 -2.68 4.61
C GLU A 50 11.72 -3.86 4.08
N ARG A 51 13.05 -3.81 4.22
CA ARG A 51 13.96 -4.86 3.75
C ARG A 51 13.81 -6.17 4.52
N LEU A 52 13.64 -6.09 5.84
CA LEU A 52 13.42 -7.25 6.68
C LEU A 52 12.08 -7.94 6.34
N LEU A 53 11.01 -7.16 6.18
CA LEU A 53 9.70 -7.69 5.81
C LEU A 53 9.75 -8.35 4.42
N LEU A 54 10.45 -7.72 3.47
CA LEU A 54 10.66 -8.27 2.13
C LEU A 54 11.49 -9.56 2.17
N CYS A 55 12.58 -9.60 2.96
CA CYS A 55 13.39 -10.81 3.17
C CYS A 55 12.54 -11.95 3.75
N HIS A 56 11.72 -11.65 4.76
CA HIS A 56 10.81 -12.63 5.35
C HIS A 56 9.82 -13.17 4.32
N ALA A 57 9.18 -12.31 3.56
CA ALA A 57 8.19 -12.67 2.56
C ALA A 57 8.78 -13.51 1.40
N MET A 58 10.03 -13.23 1.02
CA MET A 58 10.73 -13.96 -0.04
C MET A 58 11.45 -15.23 0.46
N GLY A 59 11.54 -15.45 1.78
CA GLY A 59 12.25 -16.55 2.39
C GLY A 59 13.79 -16.50 2.22
N ARG A 60 14.33 -15.37 1.74
CA ARG A 60 15.76 -15.14 1.52
C ARG A 60 16.06 -13.65 1.40
N PRO A 61 17.28 -13.19 1.65
CA PRO A 61 17.69 -11.82 1.32
C PRO A 61 17.51 -11.53 -0.18
N VAL A 62 16.98 -10.36 -0.48
CA VAL A 62 16.85 -9.82 -1.84
C VAL A 62 17.22 -8.34 -1.83
N THR A 63 17.70 -7.85 -2.97
CA THR A 63 18.02 -6.43 -3.13
C THR A 63 16.76 -5.66 -3.53
N LEU A 64 16.33 -4.75 -2.67
CA LEU A 64 15.27 -3.80 -2.98
C LEU A 64 15.87 -2.64 -3.78
N VAL A 65 15.38 -2.45 -4.98
CA VAL A 65 15.72 -1.34 -5.88
C VAL A 65 14.50 -0.47 -6.16
N HIS A 66 14.71 0.67 -6.82
CA HIS A 66 13.60 1.52 -7.27
C HIS A 66 13.68 1.71 -8.77
N THR A 67 12.53 1.64 -9.44
CA THR A 67 12.41 1.95 -10.87
C THR A 67 12.69 3.43 -11.13
N GLU A 68 12.80 3.82 -12.40
CA GLU A 68 12.92 5.23 -12.81
C GLU A 68 11.75 6.10 -12.31
N GLN A 69 10.57 5.51 -12.15
CA GLN A 69 9.37 6.15 -11.59
C GLN A 69 9.34 6.15 -10.05
N GLY A 70 10.38 5.61 -9.38
CA GLY A 70 10.48 5.55 -7.93
C GLY A 70 9.70 4.40 -7.27
N ALA A 71 9.10 3.49 -8.04
CA ALA A 71 8.37 2.34 -7.49
C ALA A 71 9.36 1.28 -6.97
N PRO A 72 9.05 0.59 -5.85
CA PRO A 72 9.89 -0.48 -5.35
C PRO A 72 9.88 -1.69 -6.30
N ALA A 73 11.03 -2.33 -6.45
CA ALA A 73 11.21 -3.54 -7.24
C ALA A 73 12.30 -4.44 -6.62
N ILE A 74 12.28 -5.73 -6.94
CA ILE A 74 13.32 -6.68 -6.54
C ILE A 74 14.29 -6.82 -7.70
N GLU A 75 15.58 -6.59 -7.44
CA GLU A 75 16.63 -6.74 -8.45
C GLU A 75 16.60 -8.13 -9.09
N GLY A 76 16.56 -8.17 -10.43
CA GLY A 76 16.56 -9.42 -11.19
C GLY A 76 15.29 -10.26 -11.07
N SER A 77 14.14 -9.65 -10.69
CA SER A 77 12.86 -10.33 -10.55
C SER A 77 11.72 -9.56 -11.20
N ASP A 78 10.79 -10.28 -11.83
CA ASP A 78 9.55 -9.72 -12.41
C ASP A 78 8.37 -9.71 -11.42
N VAL A 79 8.60 -10.11 -10.18
CA VAL A 79 7.57 -10.11 -9.12
C VAL A 79 7.17 -8.68 -8.79
N ASN A 80 5.87 -8.39 -8.86
CA ASN A 80 5.34 -7.09 -8.46
C ASN A 80 5.29 -6.99 -6.94
N ILE A 81 5.82 -5.89 -6.42
CA ILE A 81 5.73 -5.55 -5.00
C ILE A 81 5.20 -4.14 -4.82
N SER A 82 4.53 -3.91 -3.71
CA SER A 82 4.15 -2.59 -3.26
C SER A 82 4.30 -2.49 -1.74
N ILE A 83 4.81 -1.37 -1.26
CA ILE A 83 5.15 -1.16 0.15
C ILE A 83 4.49 0.13 0.63
N SER A 84 3.98 0.10 1.86
CA SER A 84 3.59 1.30 2.58
C SER A 84 4.02 1.19 4.05
N HIS A 85 4.21 2.33 4.69
CA HIS A 85 4.55 2.39 6.10
C HIS A 85 3.91 3.58 6.79
N THR A 86 3.60 3.39 8.05
CA THR A 86 3.28 4.43 9.03
C THR A 86 4.36 4.43 10.13
N PRO A 87 4.32 5.33 11.10
CA PRO A 87 5.25 5.25 12.24
C PRO A 87 5.21 3.92 13.01
N HIS A 88 4.11 3.16 12.90
CA HIS A 88 3.88 1.96 13.70
C HIS A 88 3.59 0.70 12.90
N LEU A 89 3.57 0.77 11.56
CA LEU A 89 3.24 -0.36 10.72
C LEU A 89 4.02 -0.31 9.41
N VAL A 90 4.53 -1.44 8.97
CA VAL A 90 5.01 -1.66 7.60
C VAL A 90 4.12 -2.70 6.95
N VAL A 91 3.69 -2.44 5.73
CA VAL A 91 2.90 -3.38 4.93
C VAL A 91 3.57 -3.61 3.58
N LEU A 92 3.50 -4.84 3.13
CA LEU A 92 4.07 -5.30 1.86
C LEU A 92 3.04 -6.18 1.16
N ALA A 93 2.75 -5.85 -0.08
CA ALA A 93 2.00 -6.72 -0.99
C ALA A 93 2.94 -7.30 -2.05
N ILE A 94 2.76 -8.58 -2.37
CA ILE A 94 3.54 -9.30 -3.39
C ILE A 94 2.58 -10.04 -4.32
N ASP A 95 2.79 -9.91 -5.62
CA ASP A 95 2.10 -10.71 -6.62
C ASP A 95 3.06 -11.04 -7.78
N PRO A 96 3.14 -12.32 -8.21
CA PRO A 96 4.01 -12.71 -9.30
C PRO A 96 3.59 -12.20 -10.68
N LYS A 97 2.34 -11.74 -10.85
CA LYS A 97 1.78 -11.38 -12.15
C LYS A 97 0.96 -10.09 -12.13
N ALA A 98 0.07 -9.94 -11.12
CA ALA A 98 -0.86 -8.81 -11.09
C ALA A 98 -0.13 -7.49 -10.80
N ILE A 99 -0.57 -6.42 -11.46
CA ILE A 99 -0.20 -5.06 -11.10
C ILE A 99 -0.93 -4.72 -9.80
N ILE A 100 -0.18 -4.40 -8.77
CA ILE A 100 -0.69 -4.14 -7.43
C ILE A 100 -0.15 -2.84 -6.85
N GLY A 101 -0.91 -2.28 -5.90
CA GLY A 101 -0.48 -1.19 -5.04
C GLY A 101 -1.08 -1.35 -3.66
N ILE A 102 -0.35 -0.94 -2.63
CA ILE A 102 -0.83 -0.99 -1.24
C ILE A 102 -0.59 0.34 -0.55
N ASP A 103 -1.57 0.74 0.26
CA ASP A 103 -1.39 1.87 1.17
C ASP A 103 -2.00 1.56 2.54
N ALA A 104 -1.42 2.19 3.58
CA ALA A 104 -1.83 2.02 4.97
C ALA A 104 -1.82 3.36 5.70
N GLU A 105 -2.89 3.65 6.44
CA GLU A 105 -3.04 4.86 7.24
C GLU A 105 -3.71 4.56 8.58
N GLN A 106 -3.33 5.32 9.62
CA GLN A 106 -4.00 5.22 10.91
C GLN A 106 -5.50 5.52 10.79
N ALA A 107 -6.33 4.70 11.40
CA ALA A 107 -7.79 4.82 11.29
C ALA A 107 -8.33 6.14 11.89
N ASP A 108 -7.58 6.75 12.80
CA ASP A 108 -7.91 8.03 13.45
C ASP A 108 -7.27 9.25 12.78
N ARG A 109 -6.76 9.13 11.55
CA ARG A 109 -6.11 10.22 10.80
C ARG A 109 -7.09 11.31 10.39
N THR A 110 -7.40 12.23 11.29
CA THR A 110 -8.37 13.33 11.06
C THR A 110 -7.93 14.35 10.01
N GLN A 111 -6.63 14.41 9.64
CA GLN A 111 -6.12 15.33 8.62
C GLN A 111 -6.77 15.15 7.25
N VAL A 112 -7.23 13.93 6.92
CA VAL A 112 -7.90 13.64 5.66
C VAL A 112 -9.18 14.46 5.48
N LEU A 113 -9.90 14.74 6.56
CA LEU A 113 -11.12 15.57 6.53
C LEU A 113 -10.83 17.00 6.05
N LYS A 114 -9.69 17.56 6.45
CA LYS A 114 -9.28 18.92 6.09
C LYS A 114 -8.88 19.07 4.63
N VAL A 115 -8.49 17.98 4.00
CA VAL A 115 -8.00 17.94 2.62
C VAL A 115 -8.95 17.21 1.67
N ARG A 116 -10.14 16.85 2.13
CA ARG A 116 -11.13 16.07 1.37
C ARG A 116 -11.35 16.57 -0.06
N ASP A 117 -11.39 17.89 -0.24
CA ASP A 117 -11.61 18.51 -1.53
C ASP A 117 -10.45 18.37 -2.52
N LYS A 118 -9.29 17.93 -2.04
CA LYS A 118 -8.10 17.67 -2.87
C LYS A 118 -8.06 16.26 -3.43
N PHE A 119 -8.84 15.32 -2.85
CA PHE A 119 -8.82 13.93 -3.31
C PHE A 119 -10.19 13.32 -3.61
N LEU A 120 -11.30 13.85 -3.05
CA LEU A 120 -12.65 13.38 -3.38
C LEU A 120 -13.26 14.21 -4.51
N ASN A 121 -13.78 13.53 -5.52
CA ASN A 121 -14.55 14.15 -6.58
C ASN A 121 -16.02 14.36 -6.18
N ALA A 122 -16.82 14.99 -7.08
CA ALA A 122 -18.21 15.29 -6.80
C ALA A 122 -19.12 14.05 -6.63
N MET A 123 -18.76 12.93 -7.31
CA MET A 123 -19.53 11.68 -7.18
C MET A 123 -19.23 10.99 -5.84
N GLU A 124 -17.98 10.95 -5.44
CA GLU A 124 -17.55 10.34 -4.16
C GLU A 124 -18.13 11.10 -2.96
N LYS A 125 -18.24 12.43 -3.04
CA LYS A 125 -18.88 13.27 -2.02
C LYS A 125 -20.39 13.03 -1.86
N GLN A 126 -21.03 12.29 -2.76
CA GLN A 126 -22.45 11.91 -2.62
C GLN A 126 -22.65 10.76 -1.64
N PHE A 127 -21.67 9.89 -1.48
CA PHE A 127 -21.75 8.75 -0.56
C PHE A 127 -20.75 8.83 0.62
N ILE A 128 -19.72 9.67 0.56
CA ILE A 128 -18.81 9.94 1.68
C ILE A 128 -19.23 11.25 2.35
N THR A 129 -19.93 11.13 3.47
CA THR A 129 -20.41 12.31 4.21
C THR A 129 -19.27 13.06 4.90
N PRO A 130 -19.37 14.40 5.12
CA PRO A 130 -18.24 15.22 5.58
C PRO A 130 -17.60 14.79 6.92
N ASP A 131 -18.36 14.13 7.77
CA ASP A 131 -17.99 13.69 9.12
C ASP A 131 -17.59 12.21 9.21
N ASP A 132 -17.73 11.43 8.13
CA ASP A 132 -17.35 10.03 8.08
C ASP A 132 -15.83 9.87 7.93
N LEU A 133 -15.13 9.87 9.07
CA LEU A 133 -13.67 9.72 9.10
C LEU A 133 -13.22 8.41 8.46
N ALA A 134 -13.89 7.30 8.75
CA ALA A 134 -13.51 5.98 8.24
C ALA A 134 -13.55 5.95 6.71
N ALA A 135 -14.66 6.39 6.10
CA ALA A 135 -14.79 6.44 4.66
C ALA A 135 -13.76 7.39 4.01
N HIS A 136 -13.39 8.50 4.66
CA HIS A 136 -12.34 9.39 4.16
C HIS A 136 -10.95 8.75 4.19
N VAL A 137 -10.57 8.06 5.28
CA VAL A 137 -9.26 7.38 5.36
C VAL A 137 -9.20 6.23 4.35
N ILE A 138 -10.27 5.46 4.20
CA ILE A 138 -10.36 4.38 3.21
C ILE A 138 -10.26 4.94 1.78
N ALA A 139 -10.97 6.01 1.47
CA ALA A 139 -10.88 6.63 0.15
C ALA A 139 -9.48 7.17 -0.14
N TRP A 140 -8.79 7.72 0.86
CA TRP A 140 -7.41 8.15 0.77
C TRP A 140 -6.49 6.97 0.45
N THR A 141 -6.49 5.91 1.29
CA THR A 141 -5.64 4.74 1.08
C THR A 141 -5.93 4.03 -0.24
N ALA A 142 -7.19 4.00 -0.68
CA ALA A 142 -7.59 3.43 -1.96
C ALA A 142 -6.96 4.17 -3.15
N LYS A 143 -6.99 5.50 -3.14
CA LYS A 143 -6.40 6.31 -4.21
C LYS A 143 -4.88 6.23 -4.20
N GLU A 144 -4.23 6.27 -3.02
CA GLU A 144 -2.79 6.05 -2.89
C GLU A 144 -2.37 4.67 -3.40
N ALA A 145 -3.13 3.63 -3.07
CA ALA A 145 -2.85 2.28 -3.56
C ALA A 145 -2.94 2.21 -5.10
N ILE A 146 -3.93 2.87 -5.72
CA ILE A 146 -4.04 2.93 -7.18
C ILE A 146 -2.87 3.71 -7.79
N ILE A 147 -2.47 4.86 -7.21
CA ILE A 147 -1.32 5.66 -7.67
C ILE A 147 -0.03 4.81 -7.65
N LYS A 148 0.15 4.01 -6.58
CA LYS A 148 1.29 3.08 -6.47
C LYS A 148 1.21 1.97 -7.53
N ALA A 149 0.04 1.41 -7.78
CA ALA A 149 -0.17 0.40 -8.83
C ALA A 149 0.11 0.96 -10.23
N GLU A 150 -0.32 2.18 -10.52
CA GLU A 150 -0.05 2.87 -11.79
C GLU A 150 1.39 3.37 -11.92
N ARG A 151 2.15 3.37 -10.82
CA ARG A 151 3.53 3.94 -10.76
C ARG A 151 3.59 5.37 -11.27
N ASN A 152 2.52 6.14 -11.02
CA ASN A 152 2.35 7.50 -11.54
C ASN A 152 1.89 8.46 -10.44
N SER A 153 2.84 9.11 -9.79
CA SER A 153 2.58 10.09 -8.73
C SER A 153 1.94 11.41 -9.22
N ALA A 154 1.90 11.62 -10.54
CA ALA A 154 1.29 12.81 -11.15
C ALA A 154 -0.21 12.63 -11.47
N LEU A 155 -0.81 11.48 -11.13
CA LEU A 155 -2.24 11.26 -11.33
C LEU A 155 -3.07 12.28 -10.56
N ASP A 156 -4.07 12.83 -11.25
CA ASP A 156 -5.06 13.71 -10.62
C ASP A 156 -6.00 12.86 -9.75
N TRP A 157 -5.99 13.11 -8.45
CA TRP A 157 -6.77 12.37 -7.48
C TRP A 157 -8.28 12.53 -7.67
N THR A 158 -8.73 13.69 -8.13
CA THR A 158 -10.14 14.02 -8.28
C THR A 158 -10.70 13.63 -9.64
N ASN A 159 -9.92 13.83 -10.72
CA ASN A 159 -10.39 13.57 -12.07
C ASN A 159 -9.83 12.27 -12.67
N GLY A 160 -8.67 11.83 -12.21
CA GLY A 160 -8.00 10.63 -12.72
C GLY A 160 -8.47 9.34 -12.07
N ILE A 161 -8.95 9.40 -10.81
CA ILE A 161 -9.38 8.22 -10.04
C ILE A 161 -10.79 8.43 -9.53
N THR A 162 -11.68 7.49 -9.77
CA THR A 162 -13.05 7.49 -9.24
C THR A 162 -13.34 6.17 -8.53
N LEU A 163 -13.64 6.25 -7.24
CA LEU A 163 -14.09 5.12 -6.44
C LEU A 163 -15.56 4.85 -6.70
N ASP A 164 -15.95 3.59 -6.84
CA ASP A 164 -17.35 3.19 -6.82
C ASP A 164 -17.86 3.22 -5.35
N PRO A 165 -19.16 3.43 -5.10
CA PRO A 165 -19.71 3.41 -3.75
C PRO A 165 -19.37 2.13 -2.99
N PHE A 166 -19.02 2.26 -1.72
CA PHE A 166 -18.70 1.16 -0.82
C PHE A 166 -19.42 1.30 0.52
N SER A 167 -19.67 0.16 1.19
CA SER A 167 -20.19 0.11 2.55
C SER A 167 -19.09 -0.24 3.54
N LEU A 168 -19.20 0.25 4.76
CA LEU A 168 -18.31 -0.06 5.87
C LEU A 168 -18.76 -1.31 6.66
N ASP A 169 -19.92 -1.89 6.35
CA ASP A 169 -20.53 -2.99 7.12
C ASP A 169 -19.61 -4.22 7.26
N GLY A 170 -18.73 -4.46 6.28
CA GLY A 170 -17.77 -5.56 6.33
C GLY A 170 -16.56 -5.31 7.22
N LEU A 171 -16.31 -4.09 7.70
CA LEU A 171 -15.15 -3.77 8.52
C LEU A 171 -15.18 -4.44 9.90
N GLU A 172 -16.36 -4.67 10.47
CA GLU A 172 -16.50 -5.43 11.71
C GLU A 172 -16.02 -6.88 11.55
N GLN A 173 -16.06 -7.40 10.32
CA GLN A 173 -15.53 -8.70 9.92
C GLN A 173 -14.08 -8.61 9.42
N GLY A 174 -13.48 -7.42 9.49
CA GLY A 174 -12.09 -7.12 9.16
C GLY A 174 -11.79 -6.75 7.72
N THR A 175 -12.77 -6.82 6.78
CA THR A 175 -12.47 -6.59 5.36
C THR A 175 -13.68 -6.06 4.60
N ILE A 176 -13.45 -5.07 3.71
CA ILE A 176 -14.41 -4.65 2.69
C ILE A 176 -13.78 -4.73 1.30
N ASN A 177 -14.63 -4.99 0.28
CA ASN A 177 -14.24 -5.02 -1.11
C ASN A 177 -15.07 -4.05 -1.92
N PHE A 178 -14.43 -3.32 -2.82
CA PHE A 178 -15.08 -2.39 -3.74
C PHE A 178 -14.25 -2.23 -5.01
N THR A 179 -14.65 -1.34 -5.90
CA THR A 179 -13.96 -1.12 -7.17
C THR A 179 -13.68 0.36 -7.41
N ALA A 180 -12.77 0.63 -8.34
CA ALA A 180 -12.46 1.97 -8.79
C ALA A 180 -12.11 1.97 -10.27
N ARG A 181 -12.16 3.15 -10.87
CA ARG A 181 -11.69 3.42 -12.23
C ARG A 181 -10.54 4.41 -12.18
N CYS A 182 -9.50 4.10 -12.98
CA CYS A 182 -8.39 5.01 -13.24
C CYS A 182 -8.18 5.06 -14.75
N ALA A 183 -8.52 6.17 -15.38
CA ALA A 183 -8.60 6.29 -16.84
C ALA A 183 -9.48 5.16 -17.44
N ALA A 184 -8.93 4.32 -18.32
CA ALA A 184 -9.62 3.17 -18.90
C ALA A 184 -9.50 1.88 -18.05
N ALA A 185 -8.65 1.87 -17.03
CA ALA A 185 -8.41 0.71 -16.18
C ALA A 185 -9.45 0.59 -15.07
N ARG A 186 -9.76 -0.65 -14.70
CA ARG A 186 -10.59 -0.99 -13.55
C ARG A 186 -9.76 -1.69 -12.48
N TYR A 187 -9.91 -1.25 -11.26
CA TYR A 187 -9.22 -1.80 -10.09
C TYR A 187 -10.21 -2.47 -9.15
N GLY A 188 -9.85 -3.66 -8.66
CA GLY A 188 -10.42 -4.23 -7.45
C GLY A 188 -9.66 -3.68 -6.24
N LEU A 189 -10.40 -3.39 -5.18
CA LEU A 189 -9.88 -2.84 -3.94
C LEU A 189 -10.32 -3.72 -2.78
N THR A 190 -9.39 -4.08 -1.93
CA THR A 190 -9.66 -4.77 -0.66
C THR A 190 -9.07 -3.94 0.46
N THR A 191 -9.90 -3.48 1.40
CA THR A 191 -9.44 -2.76 2.59
C THR A 191 -9.60 -3.64 3.82
N HIS A 192 -8.52 -3.77 4.58
CA HIS A 192 -8.47 -4.43 5.87
C HIS A 192 -8.39 -3.40 7.00
N LEU A 193 -9.06 -3.69 8.13
CA LEU A 193 -8.81 -2.99 9.38
C LEU A 193 -7.94 -3.90 10.26
N ALA A 194 -6.68 -3.51 10.44
CA ALA A 194 -5.73 -4.26 11.25
C ALA A 194 -4.78 -3.30 11.98
N GLU A 195 -4.41 -3.64 13.22
CA GLU A 195 -3.47 -2.85 14.05
C GLU A 195 -3.82 -1.35 14.13
N GLY A 196 -5.12 -1.02 14.15
CA GLY A 196 -5.59 0.38 14.17
C GLY A 196 -5.38 1.15 12.87
N HIS A 197 -5.15 0.45 11.75
CA HIS A 197 -4.92 1.04 10.43
C HIS A 197 -5.92 0.51 9.40
N TYR A 198 -6.33 1.35 8.47
CA TYR A 198 -6.91 0.91 7.22
C TYR A 198 -5.79 0.62 6.23
N ILE A 199 -5.77 -0.59 5.72
CA ILE A 199 -4.78 -1.09 4.76
C ILE A 199 -5.52 -1.44 3.48
N THR A 200 -5.31 -0.70 2.42
CA THR A 200 -5.98 -0.94 1.14
C THR A 200 -5.02 -1.49 0.11
N LEU A 201 -5.35 -2.66 -0.41
CA LEU A 201 -4.72 -3.29 -1.56
C LEU A 201 -5.53 -2.99 -2.82
N ALA A 202 -4.88 -2.40 -3.83
CA ALA A 202 -5.41 -2.25 -5.18
C ALA A 202 -4.77 -3.28 -6.11
N PHE A 203 -5.58 -3.92 -6.95
CA PHE A 203 -5.09 -4.82 -8.01
C PHE A 203 -5.81 -4.51 -9.32
N LEU A 204 -5.05 -4.52 -10.41
CA LEU A 204 -5.59 -4.29 -11.74
C LEU A 204 -6.52 -5.45 -12.11
N ALA A 205 -7.81 -5.17 -12.25
CA ALA A 205 -8.83 -6.16 -12.61
C ALA A 205 -9.01 -6.25 -14.13
N ASP A 206 -9.01 -5.10 -14.81
CA ASP A 206 -9.16 -5.01 -16.25
C ASP A 206 -8.53 -3.73 -16.81
N ARG A 207 -7.92 -3.84 -17.99
CA ARG A 207 -7.41 -2.71 -18.78
C ARG A 207 -7.65 -2.99 -20.26
N PRO A 208 -8.56 -2.28 -20.92
CA PRO A 208 -8.82 -2.48 -22.35
C PRO A 208 -7.55 -2.35 -23.18
N GLY A 209 -7.25 -3.39 -23.99
CA GLY A 209 -6.11 -3.42 -24.89
C GLY A 209 -4.83 -4.07 -24.34
N GLN A 210 -4.91 -4.73 -23.19
CA GLN A 210 -3.86 -5.65 -22.69
C GLN A 210 -4.32 -7.09 -22.75
#